data_392ab267e058da47b0c028592e348b28
#
_entry.id   392ab267e058da47b0c028592e348b28
#
_cell.length_a   1.000
_cell.length_b   1.000
_cell.length_c   1.000
_cell.angle_alpha   90.00
_cell.angle_beta   90.00
_cell.angle_gamma   90.00
#
_symmetry.space_group_name_H-M   'P 1'
#
loop_
_entity.id
_entity.type
_entity.pdbx_description
1 polymer ?
#
loop_
_entity_poly.entity_id
_entity_poly.type
_entity_poly.pdbx_seq_one_letter_code
_entity_poly.pdbx_strand_id
1 'polypeptide(L)'
;MQMSEIETKRLLIRGTRESDGPACLEIWLDDEMGKYMADPPKDKADDAELNFAVGIENQDGWYPMVVFHKITGDFLGTCSIVPMDDGKRWDFGYAVHKKYWRQGYATEILQKLIELGKEKGVKVFSANVAKENVASNAVLKKLGFSVWKDTGSYRKRGTDIIYSEYTYRLEI
;
A
#
# COMPACT_ATOMS: atom_id res chain seq x y z
N MET A 1 4.31 -16.62 3.84
CA MET A 1 5.67 -16.09 4.13
C MET A 1 5.56 -15.21 5.37
N GLN A 2 6.29 -15.48 6.42
CA GLN A 2 6.32 -14.60 7.58
C GLN A 2 7.33 -13.48 7.28
N MET A 3 6.87 -12.23 7.26
CA MET A 3 7.74 -11.07 7.05
C MET A 3 8.39 -10.71 8.38
N SER A 4 9.72 -10.82 8.45
CA SER A 4 10.49 -10.25 9.56
C SER A 4 10.37 -8.71 9.54
N GLU A 5 10.62 -8.08 10.67
CA GLU A 5 10.70 -6.62 10.73
C GLU A 5 11.76 -6.09 9.75
N ILE A 6 11.41 -5.03 9.05
CA ILE A 6 12.24 -4.39 8.02
C ILE A 6 12.58 -2.99 8.51
N GLU A 7 13.86 -2.64 8.51
CA GLU A 7 14.29 -1.30 8.86
C GLU A 7 14.87 -0.54 7.66
N THR A 8 14.65 0.76 7.65
CA THR A 8 15.32 1.72 6.77
C THR A 8 16.06 2.76 7.60
N LYS A 9 16.48 3.84 6.97
CA LYS A 9 17.06 4.98 7.69
C LYS A 9 16.10 5.57 8.72
N ARG A 10 14.81 5.73 8.38
CA ARG A 10 13.80 6.39 9.23
C ARG A 10 12.67 5.48 9.69
N LEU A 11 12.49 4.32 9.05
CA LEU A 11 11.27 3.52 9.18
C LEU A 11 11.52 2.18 9.85
N LEU A 12 10.51 1.72 10.57
CA LEU A 12 10.30 0.34 10.98
C LEU A 12 9.02 -0.15 10.29
N ILE A 13 9.13 -1.20 9.48
CA ILE A 13 8.02 -1.82 8.75
C ILE A 13 7.85 -3.23 9.26
N ARG A 14 6.66 -3.61 9.66
CA ARG A 14 6.34 -4.96 10.13
C ARG A 14 4.96 -5.41 9.70
N GLY A 15 4.71 -6.69 9.79
CA GLY A 15 3.38 -7.27 9.57
C GLY A 15 2.33 -6.60 10.45
N THR A 16 1.15 -6.40 9.90
CA THR A 16 0.00 -5.82 10.61
C THR A 16 -0.50 -6.80 11.66
N ARG A 17 -0.86 -6.29 12.85
CA ARG A 17 -1.47 -7.02 13.97
C ARG A 17 -2.89 -6.51 14.18
N GLU A 18 -3.73 -7.28 14.88
CA GLU A 18 -5.10 -6.84 15.22
C GLU A 18 -5.13 -5.46 15.88
N SER A 19 -4.19 -5.18 16.77
CA SER A 19 -4.09 -3.89 17.46
C SER A 19 -3.82 -2.69 16.54
N ASP A 20 -3.36 -2.92 15.32
CA ASP A 20 -3.12 -1.86 14.34
C ASP A 20 -4.39 -1.49 13.54
N GLY A 21 -5.44 -2.31 13.63
CA GLY A 21 -6.68 -2.13 12.87
C GLY A 21 -7.26 -0.71 12.93
N PRO A 22 -7.43 -0.10 14.12
CA PRO A 22 -7.93 1.27 14.22
C PRO A 22 -7.09 2.30 13.47
N ALA A 23 -5.76 2.20 13.51
CA ALA A 23 -4.86 3.10 12.80
C ALA A 23 -4.94 2.90 11.27
N CYS A 24 -5.08 1.65 10.82
CA CYS A 24 -5.29 1.36 9.40
C CYS A 24 -6.61 1.96 8.91
N LEU A 25 -7.69 1.78 9.66
CA LEU A 25 -9.02 2.31 9.33
C LEU A 25 -9.04 3.84 9.29
N GLU A 26 -8.27 4.50 10.15
CA GLU A 26 -8.14 5.97 10.13
C GLU A 26 -7.69 6.46 8.75
N ILE A 27 -6.79 5.74 8.09
CA ILE A 27 -6.32 6.08 6.74
C ILE A 27 -7.32 5.62 5.68
N TRP A 28 -7.71 4.34 5.70
CA TRP A 28 -8.47 3.72 4.61
C TRP A 28 -9.87 4.31 4.44
N LEU A 29 -10.51 4.71 5.54
CA LEU A 29 -11.87 5.24 5.54
C LEU A 29 -11.94 6.77 5.58
N ASP A 30 -10.79 7.47 5.66
CA ASP A 30 -10.76 8.93 5.60
C ASP A 30 -11.05 9.43 4.19
N ASP A 31 -11.84 10.49 4.05
CA ASP A 31 -12.26 11.02 2.74
C ASP A 31 -11.09 11.57 1.91
N GLU A 32 -10.02 12.01 2.55
CA GLU A 32 -8.84 12.56 1.87
C GLU A 32 -7.77 11.48 1.69
N MET A 33 -7.36 10.79 2.77
CA MET A 33 -6.32 9.77 2.73
C MET A 33 -6.75 8.52 1.98
N GLY A 34 -8.00 8.10 2.14
CA GLY A 34 -8.59 6.93 1.47
C GLY A 34 -9.25 7.23 0.12
N LYS A 35 -9.18 8.47 -0.37
CA LYS A 35 -9.90 8.92 -1.58
C LYS A 35 -9.77 7.95 -2.76
N TYR A 36 -8.55 7.53 -3.05
CA TYR A 36 -8.23 6.67 -4.20
C TYR A 36 -8.11 5.19 -3.84
N MET A 37 -8.46 4.80 -2.63
CA MET A 37 -8.53 3.40 -2.26
C MET A 37 -9.86 2.79 -2.68
N ALA A 38 -9.88 1.48 -2.92
CA ALA A 38 -11.11 0.74 -3.18
C ALA A 38 -11.99 0.61 -1.93
N ASP A 39 -11.45 0.88 -0.75
CA ASP A 39 -12.16 0.88 0.51
C ASP A 39 -13.28 1.93 0.52
N PRO A 40 -14.40 1.68 1.23
CA PRO A 40 -15.52 2.63 1.27
C PRO A 40 -15.16 3.87 2.08
N PRO A 41 -15.87 4.99 1.89
CA PRO A 41 -15.87 6.08 2.85
C PRO A 41 -16.38 5.63 4.21
N LYS A 42 -15.97 6.29 5.28
CA LYS A 42 -16.33 5.91 6.66
C LYS A 42 -17.81 5.74 6.90
N ASP A 43 -18.64 6.59 6.32
CA ASP A 43 -20.11 6.55 6.44
C ASP A 43 -20.77 5.39 5.68
N LYS A 44 -20.01 4.67 4.86
CA LYS A 44 -20.43 3.51 4.06
C LYS A 44 -19.75 2.20 4.49
N ALA A 45 -18.81 2.27 5.43
CA ALA A 45 -18.17 1.08 5.96
C ALA A 45 -19.16 0.27 6.82
N ASP A 46 -19.17 -1.03 6.61
CA ASP A 46 -19.96 -1.97 7.39
C ASP A 46 -19.11 -2.74 8.42
N ASP A 47 -19.78 -3.57 9.23
CA ASP A 47 -19.10 -4.36 10.26
C ASP A 47 -18.08 -5.36 9.67
N ALA A 48 -18.29 -5.81 8.43
CA ALA A 48 -17.38 -6.75 7.77
C ALA A 48 -16.05 -6.07 7.46
N GLU A 49 -16.07 -4.82 6.97
CA GLU A 49 -14.85 -4.03 6.74
C GLU A 49 -14.12 -3.70 8.03
N LEU A 50 -14.86 -3.34 9.09
CA LEU A 50 -14.26 -3.06 10.40
C LEU A 50 -13.62 -4.32 10.98
N ASN A 51 -14.30 -5.46 10.93
CA ASN A 51 -13.76 -6.74 11.41
C ASN A 51 -12.58 -7.23 10.58
N PHE A 52 -12.63 -7.04 9.25
CA PHE A 52 -11.51 -7.36 8.37
C PHE A 52 -10.25 -6.57 8.77
N ALA A 53 -10.39 -5.28 9.02
CA ALA A 53 -9.25 -4.43 9.37
C ALA A 53 -8.59 -4.81 10.70
N VAL A 54 -9.33 -5.33 11.68
CA VAL A 54 -8.76 -5.79 12.95
C VAL A 54 -8.27 -7.23 12.91
N GLY A 55 -8.66 -8.03 11.91
CA GLY A 55 -8.32 -9.44 11.76
C GLY A 55 -7.34 -9.76 10.62
N ILE A 56 -6.63 -8.77 10.07
CA ILE A 56 -5.80 -8.93 8.86
C ILE A 56 -4.48 -9.68 9.07
N GLU A 57 -4.14 -10.08 10.27
CA GLU A 57 -2.86 -10.70 10.64
C GLU A 57 -2.55 -12.00 9.86
N ASN A 58 -3.55 -12.70 9.33
CA ASN A 58 -3.44 -14.03 8.72
C ASN A 58 -4.08 -14.14 7.33
N GLN A 59 -3.80 -13.21 6.44
CA GLN A 59 -4.30 -13.26 5.07
C GLN A 59 -3.39 -14.06 4.14
N ASP A 60 -3.91 -15.13 3.53
CA ASP A 60 -3.16 -15.91 2.54
C ASP A 60 -2.95 -15.12 1.23
N GLY A 61 -1.69 -15.08 0.78
CA GLY A 61 -1.34 -14.43 -0.48
C GLY A 61 -1.35 -12.90 -0.46
N TRP A 62 -1.61 -12.29 0.69
CA TRP A 62 -1.51 -10.85 0.92
C TRP A 62 -0.73 -10.61 2.21
N TYR A 63 0.29 -9.79 2.13
CA TYR A 63 1.17 -9.45 3.26
C TYR A 63 0.98 -7.98 3.64
N PRO A 64 -0.04 -7.66 4.46
CA PRO A 64 -0.26 -6.31 4.94
C PRO A 64 0.76 -5.96 6.02
N MET A 65 1.26 -4.74 5.95
CA MET A 65 2.28 -4.21 6.85
C MET A 65 1.91 -2.81 7.31
N VAL A 66 2.38 -2.46 8.50
CA VAL A 66 2.31 -1.12 9.07
C VAL A 66 3.70 -0.50 9.11
N VAL A 67 3.74 0.81 8.99
CA VAL A 67 4.95 1.60 8.92
C VAL A 67 5.00 2.57 10.08
N PHE A 68 6.08 2.54 10.84
CA PHE A 68 6.34 3.44 11.96
C PHE A 68 7.62 4.24 11.73
N HIS A 69 7.67 5.44 12.30
CA HIS A 69 8.94 6.15 12.45
C HIS A 69 9.76 5.47 13.53
N LYS A 70 10.94 4.94 13.19
CA LYS A 70 11.67 4.06 14.11
C LYS A 70 12.22 4.73 15.37
N ILE A 71 12.36 6.07 15.35
CA ILE A 71 12.85 6.82 16.52
C ILE A 71 11.69 7.29 17.40
N THR A 72 10.64 7.88 16.79
CA THR A 72 9.51 8.45 17.56
C THR A 72 8.42 7.43 17.88
N GLY A 73 8.36 6.31 17.11
CA GLY A 73 7.29 5.33 17.22
C GLY A 73 5.97 5.76 16.58
N ASP A 74 5.92 6.92 15.89
CA ASP A 74 4.71 7.40 15.25
C ASP A 74 4.28 6.46 14.13
N PHE A 75 2.98 6.16 14.07
CA PHE A 75 2.37 5.44 12.96
C PHE A 75 2.33 6.34 11.72
N LEU A 76 3.02 5.92 10.66
CA LEU A 76 3.16 6.70 9.44
C LEU A 76 2.23 6.26 8.33
N GLY A 77 1.83 5.00 8.30
CA GLY A 77 1.02 4.48 7.22
C GLY A 77 1.00 2.97 7.11
N THR A 78 0.51 2.51 5.98
CA THR A 78 0.41 1.10 5.62
C THR A 78 1.11 0.81 4.30
N CYS A 79 1.56 -0.42 4.13
CA CYS A 79 1.96 -0.94 2.83
C CYS A 79 1.64 -2.43 2.74
N SER A 80 1.70 -2.98 1.56
CA SER A 80 1.46 -4.39 1.35
C SER A 80 2.22 -4.95 0.17
N ILE A 81 2.43 -6.26 0.21
CA ILE A 81 2.95 -7.06 -0.90
C ILE A 81 1.92 -8.13 -1.22
N VAL A 82 1.57 -8.25 -2.50
CA VAL A 82 0.82 -9.37 -3.05
C VAL A 82 1.71 -10.11 -4.02
N PRO A 83 2.23 -11.30 -3.67
CA PRO A 83 2.97 -12.13 -4.61
C PRO A 83 2.05 -12.62 -5.74
N MET A 84 2.49 -12.43 -6.95
CA MET A 84 1.80 -12.81 -8.18
C MET A 84 2.72 -13.66 -9.05
N ASP A 85 2.15 -14.37 -10.03
CA ASP A 85 2.91 -15.14 -11.00
C ASP A 85 3.88 -16.13 -10.33
N ASP A 86 3.38 -16.93 -9.37
CA ASP A 86 4.16 -17.85 -8.55
C ASP A 86 5.31 -17.18 -7.77
N GLY A 87 5.08 -15.96 -7.30
CA GLY A 87 6.04 -15.18 -6.53
C GLY A 87 7.09 -14.45 -7.36
N LYS A 88 7.04 -14.56 -8.69
CA LYS A 88 7.99 -13.88 -9.59
C LYS A 88 7.74 -12.39 -9.72
N ARG A 89 6.52 -11.95 -9.42
CA ARG A 89 6.11 -10.56 -9.39
C ARG A 89 5.53 -10.20 -8.03
N TRP A 90 5.87 -9.04 -7.52
CA TRP A 90 5.23 -8.47 -6.34
C TRP A 90 4.41 -7.24 -6.73
N ASP A 91 3.14 -7.26 -6.33
CA ASP A 91 2.27 -6.10 -6.45
C ASP A 91 2.25 -5.33 -5.13
N PHE A 92 2.37 -4.00 -5.20
CA PHE A 92 2.48 -3.13 -4.03
C PHE A 92 1.22 -2.32 -3.80
N GLY A 93 0.78 -2.27 -2.53
CA GLY A 93 -0.11 -1.25 -2.01
C GLY A 93 0.61 -0.39 -0.98
N TYR A 94 0.26 0.89 -0.87
CA TYR A 94 0.82 1.77 0.14
C TYR A 94 -0.05 3.00 0.37
N ALA A 95 -0.02 3.50 1.59
CA ALA A 95 -0.65 4.75 1.98
C ALA A 95 0.12 5.38 3.14
N VAL A 96 0.36 6.67 3.06
CA VAL A 96 1.01 7.46 4.10
C VAL A 96 -0.01 8.39 4.74
N HIS A 97 -0.04 8.45 6.07
CA HIS A 97 -0.92 9.35 6.80
C HIS A 97 -0.62 10.81 6.42
N LYS A 98 -1.65 11.62 6.23
CA LYS A 98 -1.54 13.00 5.69
C LYS A 98 -0.61 13.93 6.48
N LYS A 99 -0.45 13.70 7.79
CA LYS A 99 0.53 14.42 8.63
C LYS A 99 1.98 14.30 8.14
N TYR A 100 2.26 13.26 7.38
CA TYR A 100 3.62 12.90 6.94
C TYR A 100 3.80 12.96 5.42
N TRP A 101 2.81 13.52 4.70
CA TRP A 101 2.92 13.71 3.26
C TRP A 101 4.07 14.65 2.88
N ARG A 102 4.58 14.50 1.67
CA ARG A 102 5.66 15.33 1.08
C ARG A 102 6.98 15.29 1.84
N GLN A 103 7.24 14.21 2.57
CA GLN A 103 8.47 14.00 3.33
C GLN A 103 9.30 12.81 2.81
N GLY A 104 8.91 12.23 1.65
CA GLY A 104 9.63 11.14 1.00
C GLY A 104 9.38 9.75 1.59
N TYR A 105 8.43 9.58 2.49
CA TYR A 105 8.18 8.29 3.13
C TYR A 105 7.66 7.22 2.17
N ALA A 106 6.73 7.55 1.26
CA ALA A 106 6.25 6.59 0.26
C ALA A 106 7.39 6.07 -0.63
N THR A 107 8.28 6.95 -1.07
CA THR A 107 9.48 6.58 -1.82
C THR A 107 10.38 5.64 -1.03
N GLU A 108 10.65 5.95 0.25
CA GLU A 108 11.50 5.14 1.13
C GLU A 108 10.90 3.74 1.39
N ILE A 109 9.59 3.67 1.60
CA ILE A 109 8.86 2.39 1.76
C ILE A 109 9.05 1.52 0.52
N LEU A 110 8.65 2.03 -0.64
CA LEU A 110 8.70 1.25 -1.88
C LEU A 110 10.13 0.86 -2.29
N GLN A 111 11.08 1.76 -2.11
CA GLN A 111 12.49 1.45 -2.37
C GLN A 111 12.96 0.26 -1.54
N LYS A 112 12.59 0.24 -0.26
CA LYS A 112 12.96 -0.88 0.64
C LYS A 112 12.26 -2.18 0.25
N LEU A 113 10.98 -2.12 -0.14
CA LEU A 113 10.27 -3.32 -0.63
C LEU A 113 10.86 -3.86 -1.93
N ILE A 114 11.29 -2.99 -2.84
CA ILE A 114 12.01 -3.38 -4.07
C ILE A 114 13.33 -4.06 -3.74
N GLU A 115 14.14 -3.49 -2.84
CA GLU A 115 15.39 -4.10 -2.38
C GLU A 115 15.16 -5.50 -1.83
N LEU A 116 14.19 -5.65 -0.93
CA LEU A 116 13.81 -6.94 -0.35
C LEU A 116 13.37 -7.96 -1.43
N GLY A 117 12.58 -7.51 -2.39
CA GLY A 117 12.15 -8.37 -3.50
C GLY A 117 13.32 -8.83 -4.36
N LYS A 118 14.28 -7.94 -4.65
CA LYS A 118 15.51 -8.29 -5.38
C LYS A 118 16.32 -9.37 -4.65
N GLU A 119 16.49 -9.22 -3.33
CA GLU A 119 17.17 -10.22 -2.49
C GLU A 119 16.49 -11.58 -2.53
N LYS A 120 15.16 -11.61 -2.71
CA LYS A 120 14.35 -12.83 -2.85
C LYS A 120 14.22 -13.34 -4.29
N GLY A 121 14.89 -12.70 -5.26
CA GLY A 121 14.90 -13.12 -6.66
C GLY A 121 13.68 -12.66 -7.46
N VAL A 122 12.87 -11.74 -6.93
CA VAL A 122 11.75 -11.12 -7.67
C VAL A 122 12.28 -10.25 -8.80
N LYS A 123 11.71 -10.38 -9.97
CA LYS A 123 12.15 -9.68 -11.19
C LYS A 123 11.20 -8.60 -11.67
N VAL A 124 9.96 -8.64 -11.23
CA VAL A 124 8.92 -7.69 -11.64
C VAL A 124 8.22 -7.13 -10.41
N PHE A 125 8.10 -5.82 -10.36
CA PHE A 125 7.30 -5.11 -9.36
C PHE A 125 6.18 -4.37 -10.06
N SER A 126 5.00 -4.33 -9.45
CA SER A 126 3.83 -3.64 -10.01
C SER A 126 3.07 -2.86 -8.94
N ALA A 127 2.28 -1.92 -9.38
CA ALA A 127 1.30 -1.22 -8.56
C ALA A 127 0.17 -0.68 -9.45
N ASN A 128 -1.06 -0.72 -8.94
CA ASN A 128 -2.21 -0.11 -9.59
C ASN A 128 -2.50 1.25 -8.93
N VAL A 129 -2.69 2.28 -9.73
CA VAL A 129 -2.87 3.65 -9.24
C VAL A 129 -3.93 4.38 -10.04
N ALA A 130 -4.89 5.01 -9.35
CA ALA A 130 -5.84 5.91 -10.00
C ALA A 130 -5.10 6.96 -10.84
N LYS A 131 -5.56 7.20 -12.06
CA LYS A 131 -4.92 8.17 -12.97
C LYS A 131 -4.88 9.58 -12.37
N GLU A 132 -5.88 9.92 -11.57
CA GLU A 132 -6.01 11.21 -10.88
C GLU A 132 -5.09 11.36 -9.65
N ASN A 133 -4.54 10.27 -9.14
CA ASN A 133 -3.65 10.31 -7.96
C ASN A 133 -2.25 10.78 -8.36
N VAL A 134 -2.10 12.08 -8.51
CA VAL A 134 -0.87 12.74 -8.99
C VAL A 134 0.34 12.38 -8.13
N ALA A 135 0.18 12.38 -6.81
CA ALA A 135 1.27 12.10 -5.88
C ALA A 135 1.80 10.67 -6.02
N SER A 136 0.91 9.67 -6.07
CA SER A 136 1.30 8.27 -6.23
C SER A 136 1.92 7.98 -7.60
N ASN A 137 1.35 8.55 -8.67
CA ASN A 137 1.93 8.47 -10.01
C ASN A 137 3.37 9.03 -10.05
N ALA A 138 3.62 10.15 -9.37
CA ALA A 138 4.95 10.77 -9.29
C ALA A 138 5.96 9.89 -8.55
N VAL A 139 5.56 9.28 -7.43
CA VAL A 139 6.42 8.36 -6.65
C VAL A 139 6.86 7.17 -7.50
N LEU A 140 5.92 6.51 -8.20
CA LEU A 140 6.24 5.34 -9.02
C LEU A 140 7.16 5.70 -10.19
N LYS A 141 6.89 6.79 -10.89
CA LYS A 141 7.76 7.27 -11.98
C LYS A 141 9.18 7.59 -11.48
N LYS A 142 9.30 8.24 -10.33
CA LYS A 142 10.60 8.54 -9.70
C LYS A 142 11.40 7.27 -9.39
N LEU A 143 10.73 6.18 -9.03
CA LEU A 143 11.37 4.88 -8.76
C LEU A 143 11.65 4.06 -10.01
N GLY A 144 11.36 4.58 -11.20
CA GLY A 144 11.65 3.92 -12.47
C GLY A 144 10.52 3.03 -13.00
N PHE A 145 9.35 3.04 -12.38
CA PHE A 145 8.19 2.34 -12.94
C PHE A 145 7.69 3.05 -14.21
N SER A 146 7.22 2.26 -15.15
CA SER A 146 6.53 2.73 -16.36
C SER A 146 5.12 2.17 -16.43
N VAL A 147 4.24 2.87 -17.15
CA VAL A 147 2.87 2.42 -17.39
C VAL A 147 2.91 1.18 -18.30
N TRP A 148 2.45 0.06 -17.77
CA TRP A 148 2.31 -1.19 -18.51
C TRP A 148 0.91 -1.36 -19.11
N LYS A 149 -0.12 -0.87 -18.38
CA LYS A 149 -1.52 -0.91 -18.82
C LYS A 149 -2.23 0.39 -18.38
N ASP A 150 -3.03 0.97 -19.28
CA ASP A 150 -3.75 2.23 -19.06
C ASP A 150 -5.28 2.11 -19.17
N THR A 151 -5.80 0.87 -19.29
CA THR A 151 -7.23 0.58 -19.49
C THR A 151 -7.91 0.01 -18.26
N GLY A 152 -7.25 0.05 -17.10
CA GLY A 152 -7.81 -0.42 -15.84
C GLY A 152 -8.85 0.53 -15.27
N SER A 153 -9.74 0.00 -14.45
CA SER A 153 -10.69 0.77 -13.64
C SER A 153 -11.10 -0.04 -12.42
N TYR A 154 -11.53 0.66 -11.38
CA TYR A 154 -12.10 0.06 -10.18
C TYR A 154 -13.20 0.95 -9.59
N ARG A 155 -14.12 0.33 -8.87
CA ARG A 155 -15.18 1.04 -8.13
C ARG A 155 -14.77 1.19 -6.67
N LYS A 156 -14.95 2.39 -6.11
CA LYS A 156 -14.88 2.59 -4.67
C LYS A 156 -16.09 1.95 -4.01
N ARG A 157 -15.86 0.98 -3.10
CA ARG A 157 -16.94 0.19 -2.48
C ARG A 157 -17.94 1.10 -1.76
N GLY A 158 -19.21 0.69 -1.77
CA GLY A 158 -20.31 1.46 -1.18
C GLY A 158 -20.66 2.75 -1.91
N THR A 159 -20.08 3.01 -3.08
CA THR A 159 -20.31 4.22 -3.90
C THR A 159 -20.48 3.88 -5.37
N ASP A 160 -20.92 4.85 -6.18
CA ASP A 160 -20.94 4.77 -7.64
C ASP A 160 -19.69 5.37 -8.30
N ILE A 161 -18.69 5.74 -7.50
CA ILE A 161 -17.43 6.32 -7.99
C ILE A 161 -16.59 5.24 -8.65
N ILE A 162 -16.24 5.45 -9.92
CA ILE A 162 -15.34 4.59 -10.68
C ILE A 162 -14.11 5.41 -11.04
N TYR A 163 -12.94 4.90 -10.65
CA TYR A 163 -11.65 5.47 -11.03
C TYR A 163 -11.06 4.72 -12.21
N SER A 164 -10.56 5.46 -13.21
CA SER A 164 -9.62 4.89 -14.19
C SER A 164 -8.26 4.75 -13.54
N GLU A 165 -7.55 3.66 -13.85
CA GLU A 165 -6.24 3.39 -13.23
C GLU A 165 -5.17 3.02 -14.25
N TYR A 166 -3.93 3.31 -13.89
CA TYR A 166 -2.74 2.75 -14.50
C TYR A 166 -2.28 1.51 -13.73
N THR A 167 -1.83 0.50 -14.45
CA THR A 167 -0.94 -0.52 -13.90
C THR A 167 0.50 -0.13 -14.24
N TYR A 168 1.30 0.11 -13.24
CA TYR A 168 2.74 0.35 -13.36
C TYR A 168 3.53 -0.93 -13.22
N ARG A 169 4.65 -1.03 -13.95
CA ARG A 169 5.64 -2.09 -13.77
C ARG A 169 7.06 -1.53 -13.71
N LEU A 170 7.88 -2.21 -12.93
CA LEU A 170 9.34 -2.09 -12.90
C LEU A 170 9.91 -3.49 -13.12
N GLU A 171 10.70 -3.67 -14.15
CA GLU A 171 11.42 -4.92 -14.44
C GLU A 171 12.92 -4.72 -14.23
N ILE A 172 13.59 -5.74 -13.66
CA ILE A 172 15.00 -5.69 -13.28
C ILE A 172 15.79 -6.90 -13.82
#